data_9a30487825b1ff0ac442f2e85067e42a
#
_entry.id   9a30487825b1ff0ac442f2e85067e42a
#
_cell.length_a   1.000
_cell.length_b   1.000
_cell.length_c   1.000
_cell.angle_alpha   90.00
_cell.angle_beta   90.00
_cell.angle_gamma   90.00
#
_symmetry.space_group_name_H-M   'P 1'
#
loop_
_entity.id
_entity.type
_entity.pdbx_description
1 polymer ?
#
loop_
_entity_poly.entity_id
_entity_poly.type
_entity_poly.pdbx_seq_one_letter_code
_entity_poly.pdbx_strand_id
1 'polypeptide(L)'
;MTRSNIEIIRNIYGAFETGDMAAFSAALAPDIVWNEAENYPYADRNPYVGAQAIMEGVFARTAQDFDGFAVSMTDLIDGGDRVVALGRYTGTSRTTGAPLDVQAAHVWTLADGKVVQFQQHIDTLGTARTMRLAG
;
A
#
# COMPACT_ATOMS: atom_id res chain seq x y z
N MET A 1 21.95 11.83 12.38
CA MET A 1 21.00 12.60 11.56
C MET A 1 19.75 11.77 11.32
N THR A 2 18.61 12.39 11.50
CA THR A 2 17.34 11.75 11.17
C THR A 2 17.11 11.81 9.67
N ARG A 3 16.53 10.76 9.11
CA ARG A 3 16.11 10.77 7.72
C ARG A 3 14.91 11.70 7.55
N SER A 4 14.84 12.37 6.41
CA SER A 4 13.64 13.12 6.06
C SER A 4 12.46 12.16 5.84
N ASN A 5 11.24 12.65 6.01
CA ASN A 5 10.05 11.83 5.83
C ASN A 5 9.95 11.28 4.40
N ILE A 6 10.31 12.07 3.40
CA ILE A 6 10.26 11.59 2.01
C ILE A 6 11.27 10.48 1.76
N GLU A 7 12.43 10.52 2.40
CA GLU A 7 13.42 9.43 2.29
C GLU A 7 12.91 8.15 2.95
N ILE A 8 12.24 8.27 4.10
CA ILE A 8 11.63 7.11 4.76
C ILE A 8 10.63 6.44 3.83
N ILE A 9 9.76 7.22 3.19
CA ILE A 9 8.76 6.67 2.28
C ILE A 9 9.40 6.08 1.03
N ARG A 10 10.42 6.73 0.47
CA ARG A 10 11.17 6.17 -0.66
C ARG A 10 11.76 4.81 -0.32
N ASN A 11 12.31 4.67 0.87
CA ASN A 11 12.87 3.40 1.34
C ASN A 11 11.81 2.33 1.56
N ILE A 12 10.58 2.72 1.96
CA ILE A 12 9.45 1.78 2.06
C ILE A 12 9.13 1.18 0.69
N TYR A 13 9.04 2.01 -0.36
CA TYR A 13 8.77 1.49 -1.70
C TYR A 13 9.93 0.62 -2.22
N GLY A 14 11.17 0.95 -1.87
CA GLY A 14 12.31 0.08 -2.16
C GLY A 14 12.19 -1.27 -1.47
N ALA A 15 11.71 -1.29 -0.23
CA ALA A 15 11.45 -2.54 0.50
C ALA A 15 10.36 -3.38 -0.19
N PHE A 16 9.33 -2.75 -0.74
CA PHE A 16 8.30 -3.46 -1.50
C PHE A 16 8.88 -4.14 -2.74
N GLU A 17 9.77 -3.46 -3.46
CA GLU A 17 10.39 -4.01 -4.66
C GLU A 17 11.25 -5.25 -4.36
N THR A 18 11.93 -5.26 -3.23
CA THR A 18 12.84 -6.34 -2.85
C THR A 18 12.18 -7.38 -1.94
N GLY A 19 10.95 -7.14 -1.50
CA GLY A 19 10.26 -8.04 -0.58
C GLY A 19 10.79 -7.98 0.85
N ASP A 20 11.47 -6.89 1.22
CA ASP A 20 12.03 -6.70 2.56
C ASP A 20 10.97 -6.21 3.53
N MET A 21 10.13 -7.12 4.01
CA MET A 21 9.03 -6.78 4.90
C MET A 21 9.51 -6.39 6.30
N ALA A 22 10.69 -6.84 6.71
CA ALA A 22 11.28 -6.41 7.98
C ALA A 22 11.60 -4.91 7.95
N ALA A 23 12.18 -4.42 6.84
CA ALA A 23 12.46 -3.00 6.68
C ALA A 23 11.17 -2.17 6.63
N PHE A 24 10.14 -2.65 5.95
CA PHE A 24 8.83 -2.01 5.94
C PHE A 24 8.25 -1.89 7.34
N SER A 25 8.20 -3.01 8.09
CA SER A 25 7.65 -3.04 9.43
C SER A 25 8.42 -2.12 10.39
N ALA A 26 9.73 -2.05 10.24
CA ALA A 26 10.58 -1.20 11.09
C ALA A 26 10.31 0.29 10.89
N ALA A 27 9.77 0.69 9.74
CA ALA A 27 9.44 2.08 9.45
C ALA A 27 8.10 2.51 10.06
N LEU A 28 7.30 1.59 10.57
CA LEU A 28 5.96 1.85 11.09
C LEU A 28 6.00 2.07 12.60
N ALA A 29 5.16 3.00 13.08
CA ALA A 29 4.89 3.12 14.51
C ALA A 29 4.17 1.85 14.99
N PRO A 30 4.35 1.45 16.28
CA PRO A 30 3.70 0.23 16.79
C PRO A 30 2.18 0.22 16.65
N ASP A 31 1.56 1.38 16.72
CA ASP A 31 0.11 1.56 16.65
C ASP A 31 -0.33 2.22 15.34
N ILE A 32 0.44 2.05 14.27
CA ILE A 32 0.07 2.60 12.96
C ILE A 32 -1.37 2.24 12.60
N VAL A 33 -2.08 3.20 12.00
CA VAL A 33 -3.43 3.00 11.48
C VAL A 33 -3.37 3.01 9.95
N TRP A 34 -3.77 1.90 9.35
CA TRP A 34 -3.70 1.67 7.91
C TRP A 34 -5.10 1.50 7.34
N ASN A 35 -5.46 2.35 6.39
CA ASN A 35 -6.77 2.28 5.75
C ASN A 35 -6.62 2.00 4.26
N GLU A 36 -7.29 0.96 3.79
CA GLU A 36 -7.48 0.71 2.38
C GLU A 36 -8.61 1.60 1.85
N ALA A 37 -8.61 1.90 0.57
CA ALA A 37 -9.64 2.72 -0.06
C ALA A 37 -11.02 2.07 0.09
N GLU A 38 -12.05 2.90 0.24
CA GLU A 38 -13.43 2.40 0.25
C GLU A 38 -13.70 1.59 -1.02
N ASN A 39 -14.39 0.48 -0.87
CA ASN A 39 -14.72 -0.46 -1.95
C ASN A 39 -13.53 -1.27 -2.50
N TYR A 40 -12.33 -1.08 -1.95
CA TYR A 40 -11.21 -1.96 -2.28
C TYR A 40 -11.46 -3.32 -1.62
N PRO A 41 -11.05 -4.44 -2.26
CA PRO A 41 -11.36 -5.78 -1.73
C PRO A 41 -10.91 -6.01 -0.29
N TYR A 42 -9.80 -5.39 0.13
CA TYR A 42 -9.25 -5.59 1.47
C TYR A 42 -9.66 -4.51 2.46
N ALA A 43 -10.58 -3.62 2.10
CA ALA A 43 -11.13 -2.61 3.01
C ALA A 43 -12.08 -3.22 4.05
N ASP A 44 -12.40 -4.50 3.91
CA ASP A 44 -13.35 -5.22 4.79
C ASP A 44 -12.89 -5.27 6.25
N ARG A 45 -11.60 -5.08 6.51
CA ARG A 45 -11.03 -5.11 7.86
C ARG A 45 -10.51 -3.76 8.33
N ASN A 46 -10.82 -2.68 7.60
CA ASN A 46 -10.41 -1.34 8.01
C ASN A 46 -10.94 -0.97 9.41
N PRO A 47 -10.20 -0.23 10.23
CA PRO A 47 -8.79 0.08 10.04
C PRO A 47 -7.89 -1.08 10.48
N TYR A 48 -6.77 -1.25 9.78
CA TYR A 48 -5.73 -2.19 10.23
C TYR A 48 -4.84 -1.45 11.22
N VAL A 49 -4.64 -2.01 12.39
CA VAL A 49 -3.80 -1.41 13.42
C VAL A 49 -2.59 -2.30 13.68
N GLY A 50 -1.40 -1.74 13.48
CA GLY A 50 -0.13 -2.43 13.66
C GLY A 50 0.32 -3.22 12.44
N ALA A 51 1.63 -3.46 12.36
CA ALA A 51 2.25 -4.10 11.20
C ALA A 51 1.72 -5.50 10.93
N GLN A 52 1.48 -6.30 11.98
CA GLN A 52 1.02 -7.68 11.80
C GLN A 52 -0.35 -7.74 11.13
N ALA A 53 -1.29 -6.88 11.54
CA ALA A 53 -2.61 -6.83 10.92
C ALA A 53 -2.52 -6.47 9.43
N ILE A 54 -1.63 -5.55 9.09
CA ILE A 54 -1.39 -5.14 7.70
C ILE A 54 -0.81 -6.31 6.88
N MET A 55 0.18 -7.01 7.43
CA MET A 55 0.81 -8.13 6.75
C MET A 55 -0.17 -9.26 6.48
N GLU A 56 -0.99 -9.61 7.45
CA GLU A 56 -1.96 -10.70 7.33
C GLU A 56 -3.18 -10.32 6.50
N GLY A 57 -3.67 -9.10 6.66
CA GLY A 57 -4.93 -8.66 6.05
C GLY A 57 -4.77 -8.08 4.65
N VAL A 58 -3.63 -7.49 4.34
CA VAL A 58 -3.40 -6.82 3.07
C VAL A 58 -2.39 -7.59 2.22
N PHE A 59 -1.16 -7.71 2.68
CA PHE A 59 -0.08 -8.25 1.85
C PHE A 59 -0.24 -9.74 1.57
N ALA A 60 -0.61 -10.53 2.57
CA ALA A 60 -0.82 -11.97 2.39
C ALA A 60 -1.96 -12.24 1.41
N ARG A 61 -3.06 -11.51 1.52
CA ARG A 61 -4.20 -11.66 0.61
C ARG A 61 -3.85 -11.19 -0.81
N THR A 62 -3.10 -10.10 -0.93
CA THR A 62 -2.62 -9.63 -2.24
C THR A 62 -1.78 -10.70 -2.93
N ALA A 63 -0.87 -11.33 -2.19
CA ALA A 63 -0.01 -12.39 -2.73
C ALA A 63 -0.82 -13.62 -3.14
N GLN A 64 -1.93 -13.91 -2.46
CA GLN A 64 -2.82 -15.01 -2.83
C GLN A 64 -3.64 -14.71 -4.07
N ASP A 65 -4.06 -13.46 -4.25
CA ASP A 65 -5.02 -13.08 -5.29
C ASP A 65 -4.36 -12.66 -6.60
N PHE A 66 -3.10 -12.23 -6.56
CA PHE A 66 -2.39 -11.70 -7.73
C PHE A 66 -1.06 -12.39 -7.94
N ASP A 67 -0.71 -12.56 -9.21
CA ASP A 67 0.61 -12.98 -9.65
C ASP A 67 1.38 -11.76 -10.15
N GLY A 68 2.64 -11.61 -9.75
CA GLY A 68 3.47 -10.50 -10.20
C GLY A 68 2.98 -9.13 -9.77
N PHE A 69 2.32 -9.03 -8.61
CA PHE A 69 1.80 -7.76 -8.12
C PHE A 69 2.94 -6.78 -7.86
N ALA A 70 2.79 -5.55 -8.37
CA ALA A 70 3.78 -4.50 -8.19
C ALA A 70 3.11 -3.16 -7.92
N VAL A 71 3.75 -2.36 -7.08
CA VAL A 71 3.37 -0.99 -6.78
C VAL A 71 4.46 -0.10 -7.37
N SER A 72 4.11 0.65 -8.43
CA SER A 72 5.05 1.51 -9.15
C SER A 72 4.70 2.96 -8.93
N MET A 73 5.38 3.60 -7.98
CA MET A 73 5.16 5.02 -7.70
C MET A 73 6.16 5.88 -8.48
N THR A 74 5.63 6.79 -9.27
CA THR A 74 6.44 7.66 -10.13
C THR A 74 6.71 9.02 -9.50
N ASP A 75 5.84 9.47 -8.58
CA ASP A 75 5.97 10.77 -7.94
C ASP A 75 5.85 10.62 -6.43
N LEU A 76 6.75 11.28 -5.70
CA LEU A 76 6.63 11.46 -4.25
C LEU A 76 6.57 12.95 -3.97
N ILE A 77 5.53 13.37 -3.28
CA ILE A 77 5.30 14.78 -2.95
C ILE A 77 5.58 14.99 -1.47
N ASP A 78 6.53 15.85 -1.16
CA ASP A 78 6.92 16.15 0.20
C ASP A 78 5.99 17.22 0.80
N GLY A 79 5.10 16.81 1.67
CA GLY A 79 4.20 17.69 2.39
C GLY A 79 4.61 17.92 3.85
N GLY A 80 5.85 17.64 4.20
CA GLY A 80 6.34 17.77 5.58
C GLY A 80 6.04 16.51 6.37
N ASP A 81 5.03 16.56 7.23
CA ASP A 81 4.58 15.39 8.02
C ASP A 81 3.72 14.43 7.20
N ARG A 82 3.36 14.79 5.98
CA ARG A 82 2.66 13.92 5.03
C ARG A 82 3.44 13.81 3.73
N VAL A 83 3.51 12.59 3.23
CA VAL A 83 4.10 12.31 1.92
C VAL A 83 3.03 11.66 1.05
N VAL A 84 2.84 12.20 -0.15
CA VAL A 84 1.87 11.66 -1.11
C VAL A 84 2.65 10.95 -2.21
N ALA A 85 2.27 9.71 -2.50
CA ALA A 85 2.86 8.93 -3.59
C ALA A 85 1.82 8.71 -4.67
N LEU A 86 2.20 8.92 -5.93
CA LEU A 86 1.33 8.75 -7.09
C LEU A 86 1.93 7.71 -8.02
N GLY A 87 1.11 6.80 -8.50
CA GLY A 87 1.59 5.76 -9.42
C GLY A 87 0.51 4.78 -9.80
N ARG A 88 0.89 3.51 -9.95
CA ARG A 88 0.00 2.46 -10.43
C ARG A 88 0.26 1.15 -9.71
N TYR A 89 -0.78 0.32 -9.63
CA TYR A 89 -0.68 -1.08 -9.26
C TYR A 89 -0.81 -1.92 -10.53
N THR A 90 0.05 -2.91 -10.67
CA THR A 90 0.00 -3.85 -11.79
C THR A 90 0.11 -5.28 -11.28
N GLY A 91 -0.30 -6.23 -12.10
CA GLY A 91 -0.25 -7.65 -11.78
C GLY A 91 -1.26 -8.42 -12.61
N THR A 92 -1.43 -9.69 -12.27
CA THR A 92 -2.40 -10.57 -12.94
C THR A 92 -3.27 -11.24 -11.89
N SER A 93 -4.58 -11.16 -12.04
CA SER A 93 -5.51 -11.85 -11.14
C SER A 93 -5.34 -13.36 -11.30
N ARG A 94 -5.06 -14.07 -10.21
CA ARG A 94 -4.93 -15.53 -10.25
C ARG A 94 -6.26 -16.22 -10.55
N THR A 95 -7.37 -15.62 -10.14
CA THR A 95 -8.70 -16.18 -10.35
C THR A 95 -9.17 -16.02 -11.80
N THR A 96 -8.98 -14.83 -12.39
CA THR A 96 -9.54 -14.51 -13.70
C THR A 96 -8.51 -14.56 -14.83
N GLY A 97 -7.22 -14.46 -14.50
CA GLY A 97 -6.17 -14.30 -15.49
C GLY A 97 -6.11 -12.91 -16.12
N ALA A 98 -6.96 -11.98 -15.68
CA ALA A 98 -7.01 -10.63 -16.24
C ALA A 98 -5.88 -9.78 -15.69
N PRO A 99 -5.31 -8.87 -16.51
CA PRO A 99 -4.28 -7.96 -16.04
C PRO A 99 -4.87 -6.85 -15.17
N LEU A 100 -4.18 -6.55 -14.07
CA LEU A 100 -4.45 -5.38 -13.25
C LEU A 100 -3.53 -4.25 -13.71
N ASP A 101 -4.08 -3.07 -13.96
CA ASP A 101 -3.31 -1.86 -14.23
C ASP A 101 -4.18 -0.67 -13.90
N VAL A 102 -4.05 -0.19 -12.66
CA VAL A 102 -4.93 0.85 -12.11
C VAL A 102 -4.10 1.95 -11.46
N GLN A 103 -4.59 3.19 -11.55
CA GLN A 103 -3.95 4.30 -10.88
C GLN A 103 -4.17 4.24 -9.37
N ALA A 104 -3.18 4.70 -8.62
CA ALA A 104 -3.23 4.69 -7.16
C ALA A 104 -2.50 5.90 -6.59
N ALA A 105 -2.96 6.33 -5.43
CA ALA A 105 -2.30 7.33 -4.62
C ALA A 105 -2.26 6.87 -3.17
N HIS A 106 -1.16 7.15 -2.49
CA HIS A 106 -1.00 6.87 -1.08
C HIS A 106 -0.73 8.15 -0.32
N VAL A 107 -1.36 8.31 0.83
CA VAL A 107 -1.06 9.40 1.76
C VAL A 107 -0.47 8.79 3.02
N TRP A 108 0.79 9.09 3.27
CA TRP A 108 1.54 8.62 4.44
C TRP A 108 1.66 9.77 5.44
N THR A 109 1.28 9.55 6.68
CA THR A 109 1.49 10.52 7.75
C THR A 109 2.57 9.99 8.69
N LEU A 110 3.55 10.84 9.00
CA LEU A 110 4.69 10.45 9.82
C LEU A 110 4.80 11.36 11.05
N ALA A 111 5.30 10.78 12.14
CA ALA A 111 5.63 11.48 13.37
C ALA A 111 6.88 10.82 13.94
N ASP A 112 7.84 11.64 14.35
CA ASP A 112 9.07 11.18 15.02
C ASP A 112 9.81 10.09 14.20
N GLY A 113 9.84 10.25 12.89
CA GLY A 113 10.55 9.33 12.00
C GLY A 113 9.86 8.01 11.75
N LYS A 114 8.58 7.88 12.11
CA LYS A 114 7.80 6.65 11.91
C LYS A 114 6.49 6.96 11.22
N VAL A 115 5.99 6.02 10.43
CA VAL A 115 4.66 6.14 9.83
C VAL A 115 3.61 5.87 10.90
N VAL A 116 2.72 6.83 11.10
CA VAL A 116 1.63 6.70 12.08
C VAL A 116 0.28 6.46 11.42
N GLN A 117 0.13 6.83 10.14
CA GLN A 117 -1.12 6.64 9.40
C GLN A 117 -0.84 6.46 7.91
N PHE A 118 -1.65 5.63 7.28
CA PHE A 118 -1.62 5.40 5.84
C PHE A 118 -3.04 5.38 5.29
N GLN A 119 -3.25 6.06 4.16
CA GLN A 119 -4.52 6.03 3.45
C GLN A 119 -4.26 5.70 1.98
N GLN A 120 -4.88 4.63 1.50
CA GLN A 120 -4.86 4.26 0.10
C GLN A 120 -6.01 4.94 -0.65
N HIS A 121 -5.72 5.43 -1.84
CA HIS A 121 -6.71 5.85 -2.84
C HIS A 121 -6.39 5.12 -4.14
N ILE A 122 -7.39 4.52 -4.78
CA ILE A 122 -7.13 3.67 -5.93
C ILE A 122 -8.42 3.54 -6.77
N ASP A 123 -8.27 3.23 -8.04
CA ASP A 123 -9.39 2.88 -8.90
C ASP A 123 -9.99 1.53 -8.45
N THR A 124 -10.97 1.60 -7.58
CA THR A 124 -11.59 0.41 -7.01
C THR A 124 -12.50 -0.32 -8.00
N LEU A 125 -13.13 0.41 -8.92
CA LEU A 125 -13.93 -0.22 -9.96
C LEU A 125 -13.07 -1.07 -10.90
N GLY A 126 -11.95 -0.52 -11.36
CA GLY A 126 -10.99 -1.26 -12.19
C GLY A 126 -10.46 -2.49 -11.50
N THR A 127 -10.13 -2.37 -10.21
CA THR A 127 -9.66 -3.50 -9.41
C THR A 127 -10.74 -4.59 -9.31
N ALA A 128 -11.97 -4.21 -8.97
CA ALA A 128 -13.07 -5.15 -8.82
C ALA A 128 -13.37 -5.87 -10.14
N ARG A 129 -13.34 -5.14 -11.26
CA ARG A 129 -13.54 -5.73 -12.60
C ARG A 129 -12.46 -6.74 -12.95
N THR A 130 -11.20 -6.43 -12.64
CA THR A 130 -10.08 -7.36 -12.86
C THR A 130 -10.29 -8.65 -12.07
N MET A 131 -10.76 -8.54 -10.85
CA MET A 131 -11.01 -9.68 -9.97
C MET A 131 -12.43 -10.27 -10.13
N ARG A 132 -13.32 -9.59 -10.85
CA ARG A 132 -14.74 -9.93 -11.01
C ARG A 132 -15.49 -10.05 -9.69
N LEU A 133 -15.18 -9.14 -8.75
CA LEU A 133 -15.81 -9.14 -7.43
C LEU A 133 -17.14 -8.41 -7.40
N ALA A 134 -17.32 -7.37 -8.24
CA ALA A 134 -18.56 -6.60 -8.32
C ALA A 134 -19.39 -7.10 -9.47
N GLY A 135 -20.65 -7.25 -9.23
CA GLY A 135 -21.62 -7.66 -10.23
C GLY A 135 -21.81 -6.63 -11.34
#